data_604880a64a801f8497ae537e9ebe21cf
#
_entry.id   604880a64a801f8497ae537e9ebe21cf
#
_cell.length_a   1.000
_cell.length_b   1.000
_cell.length_c   1.000
_cell.angle_alpha   90.00
_cell.angle_beta   90.00
_cell.angle_gamma   90.00
#
_symmetry.space_group_name_H-M   'P 1'
#
loop_
_entity.id
_entity.type
_entity.pdbx_description
1 polymer ?
#
loop_
_entity_poly.entity_id
_entity_poly.type
_entity_poly.pdbx_seq_one_letter_code
_entity_poly.pdbx_strand_id
1 'polypeptide(L)'
;MSGNSSGTNPSEGRTVMPSITYQLAAEAAPLMPGGGWTVRAYTVAREECAALEHPDGRCIKISPARREGYVRAQVVYPDTSYHLTEADSPRTEMRANRGGWALEEAVRTKLMPVYDETYPEVLAANEKARKHAEARAALADHLVSVVPGAEVTRSEPSPTVEYRKRGTIERVTAQVLGDGLNIVTFRYVDDEATTAVMKAYGDVIRRTAPAPDDRSGNAREDAR
;
A
#
# COMPACT_ATOMS: atom_id res chain seq x y z
N MET A 1 40.71 -37.91 -40.69
CA MET A 1 39.57 -38.56 -39.99
C MET A 1 39.77 -38.30 -38.51
N SER A 2 39.15 -37.28 -37.98
CA SER A 2 39.28 -36.90 -36.57
C SER A 2 37.88 -36.94 -35.97
N GLY A 3 37.65 -37.95 -35.17
CA GLY A 3 36.39 -38.16 -34.45
C GLY A 3 36.30 -37.23 -33.24
N ASN A 4 35.29 -36.36 -33.25
CA ASN A 4 34.95 -35.50 -32.12
C ASN A 4 33.92 -36.22 -31.25
N SER A 5 34.34 -36.73 -30.13
CA SER A 5 33.46 -37.33 -29.11
C SER A 5 32.85 -36.20 -28.27
N SER A 6 31.60 -35.87 -28.53
CA SER A 6 30.80 -34.98 -27.69
C SER A 6 30.46 -35.71 -26.39
N GLY A 7 31.19 -35.40 -25.34
CA GLY A 7 30.85 -35.78 -23.97
C GLY A 7 29.62 -35.02 -23.49
N THR A 8 28.46 -35.67 -23.49
CA THR A 8 27.27 -35.24 -22.80
C THR A 8 27.50 -35.41 -21.30
N ASN A 9 27.74 -34.28 -20.60
CA ASN A 9 27.72 -34.28 -19.15
C ASN A 9 26.23 -34.38 -18.71
N PRO A 10 25.83 -35.45 -18.03
CA PRO A 10 24.56 -35.47 -17.35
C PRO A 10 24.68 -34.51 -16.16
N SER A 11 24.02 -33.38 -16.24
CA SER A 11 23.76 -32.52 -15.06
C SER A 11 22.98 -33.36 -14.05
N GLU A 12 23.71 -33.97 -13.11
CA GLU A 12 23.14 -34.60 -11.93
C GLU A 12 22.20 -33.62 -11.28
N GLY A 13 20.91 -33.93 -11.33
CA GLY A 13 19.86 -33.17 -10.64
C GLY A 13 20.17 -33.19 -9.15
N ARG A 14 20.84 -32.15 -8.69
CA ARG A 14 21.05 -31.90 -7.26
C ARG A 14 19.68 -31.73 -6.64
N THR A 15 19.15 -32.76 -6.00
CA THR A 15 17.93 -32.66 -5.19
C THR A 15 18.25 -31.69 -4.05
N VAL A 16 17.88 -30.42 -4.26
CA VAL A 16 18.02 -29.40 -3.21
C VAL A 16 17.04 -29.78 -2.10
N MET A 17 17.59 -30.21 -0.96
CA MET A 17 16.78 -30.49 0.22
C MET A 17 16.03 -29.20 0.58
N PRO A 18 14.69 -29.25 0.73
CA PRO A 18 13.93 -28.07 1.09
C PRO A 18 14.41 -27.54 2.47
N SER A 19 14.46 -26.23 2.61
CA SER A 19 14.88 -25.59 3.85
C SER A 19 14.00 -26.00 5.04
N ILE A 20 14.54 -25.91 6.23
CA ILE A 20 13.78 -26.23 7.45
C ILE A 20 12.53 -25.35 7.60
N THR A 21 12.60 -24.09 7.18
CA THR A 21 11.46 -23.17 7.19
C THR A 21 10.34 -23.63 6.25
N TYR A 22 10.71 -24.12 5.06
CA TYR A 22 9.75 -24.68 4.10
C TYR A 22 9.13 -25.98 4.60
N GLN A 23 9.95 -26.88 5.16
CA GLN A 23 9.45 -28.16 5.69
C GLN A 23 8.42 -27.92 6.80
N LEU A 24 8.74 -27.05 7.76
CA LEU A 24 7.82 -26.69 8.85
C LEU A 24 6.54 -26.04 8.34
N ALA A 25 6.64 -25.15 7.35
CA ALA A 25 5.48 -24.55 6.73
C ALA A 25 4.60 -25.58 6.02
N ALA A 26 5.21 -26.51 5.27
CA ALA A 26 4.50 -27.57 4.55
C ALA A 26 3.77 -28.54 5.51
N GLU A 27 4.37 -28.83 6.64
CA GLU A 27 3.73 -29.64 7.69
C GLU A 27 2.59 -28.88 8.41
N ALA A 28 2.76 -27.57 8.62
CA ALA A 28 1.78 -26.74 9.30
C ALA A 28 0.56 -26.39 8.43
N ALA A 29 0.75 -26.15 7.14
CA ALA A 29 -0.28 -25.68 6.22
C ALA A 29 -1.60 -26.47 6.29
N PRO A 30 -1.62 -27.81 6.25
CA PRO A 30 -2.86 -28.58 6.33
C PRO A 30 -3.54 -28.52 7.70
N LEU A 31 -2.81 -28.13 8.74
CA LEU A 31 -3.31 -28.04 10.12
C LEU A 31 -3.88 -26.65 10.44
N MET A 32 -3.55 -25.64 9.62
CA MET A 32 -3.96 -24.25 9.87
C MET A 32 -5.48 -24.08 9.83
N PRO A 33 -6.04 -23.22 10.71
CA PRO A 33 -7.48 -22.97 10.77
C PRO A 33 -8.01 -22.36 9.48
N GLY A 34 -9.24 -22.71 9.10
CA GLY A 34 -9.91 -22.22 7.89
C GLY A 34 -9.56 -23.01 6.63
N GLY A 35 -8.49 -23.80 6.63
CA GLY A 35 -8.05 -24.54 5.44
C GLY A 35 -7.55 -23.66 4.30
N GLY A 36 -7.13 -24.26 3.20
CA GLY A 36 -6.72 -23.53 1.98
C GLY A 36 -5.35 -22.85 2.04
N TRP A 37 -4.59 -23.01 3.12
CA TRP A 37 -3.25 -22.47 3.23
C TRP A 37 -2.29 -23.19 2.30
N THR A 38 -1.50 -22.41 1.58
CA THR A 38 -0.45 -22.87 0.67
C THR A 38 0.91 -22.39 1.14
N VAL A 39 1.97 -23.05 0.67
CA VAL A 39 3.36 -22.73 1.06
C VAL A 39 4.12 -22.19 -0.12
N ARG A 40 4.76 -21.04 0.06
CA ARG A 40 5.69 -20.46 -0.91
C ARG A 40 7.09 -20.30 -0.30
N ALA A 41 8.09 -20.88 -0.95
CA ALA A 41 9.50 -20.65 -0.60
C ALA A 41 10.00 -19.34 -1.24
N TYR A 42 10.87 -18.62 -0.54
CA TYR A 42 11.55 -17.44 -1.05
C TYR A 42 12.84 -17.17 -0.25
N THR A 43 13.69 -16.32 -0.81
CA THR A 43 14.97 -15.97 -0.18
C THR A 43 15.03 -14.47 0.10
N VAL A 44 15.43 -14.11 1.32
CA VAL A 44 15.65 -12.71 1.72
C VAL A 44 17.04 -12.61 2.35
N ALA A 45 17.88 -11.72 1.84
CA ALA A 45 19.24 -11.48 2.35
C ALA A 45 20.07 -12.78 2.50
N ARG A 46 19.92 -13.74 1.58
CA ARG A 46 20.51 -15.07 1.55
C ARG A 46 19.94 -16.07 2.58
N GLU A 47 18.93 -15.69 3.33
CA GLU A 47 18.21 -16.61 4.22
C GLU A 47 17.04 -17.26 3.48
N GLU A 48 16.94 -18.57 3.58
CA GLU A 48 15.81 -19.32 3.04
C GLU A 48 14.61 -19.20 3.96
N CYS A 49 13.53 -18.63 3.44
CA CYS A 49 12.30 -18.37 4.15
C CYS A 49 11.14 -19.14 3.50
N ALA A 50 10.04 -19.25 4.23
CA ALA A 50 8.78 -19.70 3.69
C ALA A 50 7.65 -18.74 4.06
N ALA A 51 6.57 -18.73 3.28
CA ALA A 51 5.33 -18.06 3.60
C ALA A 51 4.19 -19.08 3.60
N LEU A 52 3.34 -19.00 4.60
CA LEU A 52 2.00 -19.57 4.59
C LEU A 52 1.07 -18.49 4.03
N GLU A 53 0.42 -18.79 2.92
CA GLU A 53 -0.47 -17.86 2.21
C GLU A 53 -1.87 -18.45 2.15
N HIS A 54 -2.86 -17.66 2.50
CA HIS A 54 -4.27 -18.03 2.45
C HIS A 54 -4.97 -17.30 1.28
N PRO A 55 -5.97 -17.92 0.63
CA PRO A 55 -6.68 -17.31 -0.52
C PRO A 55 -7.35 -15.97 -0.24
N ASP A 56 -7.65 -15.65 1.02
CA ASP A 56 -8.18 -14.35 1.42
C ASP A 56 -7.12 -13.23 1.53
N GLY A 57 -5.86 -13.55 1.22
CA GLY A 57 -4.73 -12.63 1.24
C GLY A 57 -3.95 -12.60 2.56
N ARG A 58 -4.35 -13.36 3.58
CA ARG A 58 -3.55 -13.50 4.81
C ARG A 58 -2.23 -14.20 4.52
N CYS A 59 -1.15 -13.74 5.17
CA CYS A 59 0.19 -14.28 4.98
C CYS A 59 0.96 -14.32 6.30
N ILE A 60 1.66 -15.43 6.54
CA ILE A 60 2.55 -15.62 7.68
C ILE A 60 3.93 -15.99 7.16
N LYS A 61 4.89 -15.14 7.41
CA LYS A 61 6.30 -15.36 7.08
C LYS A 61 6.95 -16.26 8.11
N ILE A 62 7.70 -17.26 7.64
CA ILE A 62 8.53 -18.14 8.46
C ILE A 62 9.98 -17.92 8.04
N SER A 63 10.84 -17.56 8.96
CA SER A 63 12.25 -17.27 8.73
C SER A 63 13.12 -17.89 9.81
N PRO A 64 14.42 -18.10 9.58
CA PRO A 64 15.35 -18.42 10.65
C PRO A 64 15.31 -17.33 11.75
N ALA A 65 15.35 -17.73 13.01
CA ALA A 65 15.48 -16.78 14.11
C ALA A 65 16.97 -16.48 14.36
N ARG A 66 17.27 -15.39 15.09
CA ARG A 66 18.65 -15.09 15.49
C ARG A 66 19.27 -16.17 16.37
N ARG A 67 18.43 -16.90 17.10
CA ARG A 67 18.84 -18.00 17.95
C ARG A 67 18.95 -19.27 17.09
N GLU A 68 20.10 -19.93 17.11
CA GLU A 68 20.34 -21.16 16.40
C GLU A 68 19.33 -22.26 16.76
N GLY A 69 18.83 -22.99 15.74
CA GLY A 69 17.82 -24.02 15.91
C GLY A 69 16.39 -23.52 16.17
N TYR A 70 16.17 -22.20 16.07
CA TYR A 70 14.85 -21.62 16.18
C TYR A 70 14.39 -21.02 14.83
N VAL A 71 13.07 -21.03 14.62
CA VAL A 71 12.40 -20.32 13.54
C VAL A 71 11.49 -19.25 14.13
N ARG A 72 11.29 -18.20 13.35
CA ARG A 72 10.37 -17.11 13.67
C ARG A 72 9.19 -17.16 12.71
N ALA A 73 7.98 -17.11 13.23
CA ALA A 73 6.77 -16.84 12.49
C ALA A 73 6.31 -15.40 12.77
N GLN A 74 5.90 -14.69 11.72
CA GLN A 74 5.46 -13.31 11.79
C GLN A 74 4.33 -13.08 10.82
N VAL A 75 3.30 -12.35 11.27
CA VAL A 75 2.21 -11.86 10.42
C VAL A 75 2.77 -10.85 9.40
N VAL A 76 2.29 -10.98 8.17
CA VAL A 76 2.61 -10.03 7.09
C VAL A 76 1.29 -9.48 6.56
N TYR A 77 1.16 -8.18 6.55
CA TYR A 77 0.05 -7.50 5.91
C TYR A 77 0.43 -7.14 4.47
N PRO A 78 -0.55 -7.07 3.55
CA PRO A 78 -0.30 -6.50 2.23
C PRO A 78 0.19 -5.06 2.36
N ASP A 79 0.86 -4.52 1.33
CA ASP A 79 1.29 -3.13 1.31
C ASP A 79 0.15 -2.24 1.76
N THR A 80 0.39 -1.44 2.80
CA THR A 80 -0.68 -0.78 3.53
C THR A 80 -0.37 0.69 3.79
N SER A 81 -1.42 1.50 3.67
CA SER A 81 -1.46 2.87 4.20
C SER A 81 -1.87 2.92 5.68
N TYR A 82 -2.20 1.78 6.27
CA TYR A 82 -2.52 1.68 7.68
C TYR A 82 -1.25 1.76 8.53
N HIS A 83 -1.28 2.57 9.60
CA HIS A 83 -0.16 2.69 10.52
C HIS A 83 -0.13 1.50 11.48
N LEU A 84 0.63 0.48 11.10
CA LEU A 84 0.86 -0.69 11.95
C LEU A 84 1.83 -0.36 13.08
N THR A 85 1.46 -0.70 14.29
CA THR A 85 2.35 -0.68 15.45
C THR A 85 3.09 -2.02 15.58
N GLU A 86 4.05 -2.12 16.49
CA GLU A 86 4.73 -3.39 16.76
C GLU A 86 3.74 -4.43 17.33
N ALA A 87 2.70 -3.99 18.05
CA ALA A 87 1.65 -4.86 18.58
C ALA A 87 0.79 -5.46 17.46
N ASP A 88 0.53 -4.70 16.38
CA ASP A 88 -0.27 -5.14 15.24
C ASP A 88 0.47 -6.14 14.34
N SER A 89 1.80 -6.23 14.45
CA SER A 89 2.64 -7.17 13.71
C SER A 89 3.25 -8.24 14.64
N PRO A 90 2.43 -9.08 15.24
CA PRO A 90 2.89 -10.07 16.20
C PRO A 90 3.85 -11.07 15.56
N ARG A 91 4.81 -11.49 16.37
CA ARG A 91 5.80 -12.50 16.01
C ARG A 91 5.97 -13.50 17.13
N THR A 92 6.31 -14.72 16.79
CA THR A 92 6.64 -15.77 17.75
C THR A 92 7.86 -16.56 17.28
N GLU A 93 8.60 -17.10 18.23
CA GLU A 93 9.75 -17.97 17.95
C GLU A 93 9.53 -19.33 18.57
N MET A 94 9.95 -20.37 17.86
CA MET A 94 9.87 -21.74 18.34
C MET A 94 11.10 -22.55 17.90
N ARG A 95 11.38 -23.65 18.59
CA ARG A 95 12.41 -24.58 18.16
C ARG A 95 11.99 -25.32 16.89
N ALA A 96 12.87 -25.34 15.89
CA ALA A 96 12.59 -25.96 14.61
C ALA A 96 12.34 -27.49 14.73
N ASN A 97 12.97 -28.16 15.68
CA ASN A 97 12.81 -29.60 15.88
C ASN A 97 11.47 -30.04 16.47
N ARG A 98 10.57 -29.10 16.78
CA ARG A 98 9.22 -29.41 17.29
C ARG A 98 8.22 -29.75 16.19
N GLY A 99 8.57 -29.58 14.92
CA GLY A 99 7.71 -29.91 13.78
C GLY A 99 6.60 -28.90 13.49
N GLY A 100 5.87 -29.16 12.40
CA GLY A 100 4.85 -28.23 11.87
C GLY A 100 3.62 -28.06 12.78
N TRP A 101 3.23 -29.07 13.56
CA TRP A 101 2.12 -28.94 14.50
C TRP A 101 2.39 -27.86 15.59
N ALA A 102 3.65 -27.77 16.06
CA ALA A 102 4.01 -26.76 17.04
C ALA A 102 4.08 -25.37 16.42
N LEU A 103 4.39 -25.29 15.12
CA LEU A 103 4.29 -24.03 14.36
C LEU A 103 2.83 -23.61 14.24
N GLU A 104 1.93 -24.51 13.85
CA GLU A 104 0.49 -24.23 13.80
C GLU A 104 -0.04 -23.76 15.15
N GLU A 105 0.24 -24.50 16.23
CA GLU A 105 -0.18 -24.14 17.58
C GLU A 105 0.29 -22.73 17.98
N ALA A 106 1.57 -22.41 17.72
CA ALA A 106 2.14 -21.10 18.01
C ALA A 106 1.48 -19.98 17.17
N VAL A 107 1.21 -20.24 15.91
CA VAL A 107 0.51 -19.31 15.02
C VAL A 107 -0.92 -19.11 15.50
N ARG A 108 -1.67 -20.18 15.68
CA ARG A 108 -3.08 -20.14 16.08
C ARG A 108 -3.31 -19.45 17.42
N THR A 109 -2.43 -19.69 18.39
CA THR A 109 -2.63 -19.16 19.75
C THR A 109 -2.06 -17.75 19.97
N LYS A 110 -0.99 -17.38 19.21
CA LYS A 110 -0.26 -16.14 19.48
C LYS A 110 -0.37 -15.10 18.36
N LEU A 111 -0.55 -15.53 17.10
CA LEU A 111 -0.58 -14.64 15.97
C LEU A 111 -1.99 -14.40 15.43
N MET A 112 -2.78 -15.47 15.27
CA MET A 112 -4.11 -15.36 14.66
C MET A 112 -5.06 -14.43 15.41
N PRO A 113 -5.13 -14.41 16.75
CA PRO A 113 -6.06 -13.50 17.43
C PRO A 113 -5.85 -12.04 17.08
N VAL A 114 -4.59 -11.58 17.08
CA VAL A 114 -4.25 -10.19 16.68
C VAL A 114 -4.46 -9.99 15.19
N TYR A 115 -4.10 -11.00 14.37
CA TYR A 115 -4.23 -10.91 12.93
C TYR A 115 -5.71 -10.79 12.51
N ASP A 116 -6.59 -11.59 13.10
CA ASP A 116 -8.03 -11.59 12.78
C ASP A 116 -8.69 -10.27 13.21
N GLU A 117 -8.21 -9.64 14.28
CA GLU A 117 -8.68 -8.32 14.72
C GLU A 117 -8.19 -7.20 13.78
N THR A 118 -6.90 -7.16 13.44
CA THR A 118 -6.28 -6.04 12.69
C THR A 118 -6.49 -6.16 11.17
N TYR A 119 -6.59 -7.37 10.62
CA TYR A 119 -6.61 -7.59 9.17
C TYR A 119 -7.79 -6.91 8.45
N PRO A 120 -9.03 -6.94 8.97
CA PRO A 120 -10.15 -6.21 8.36
C PRO A 120 -9.93 -4.70 8.30
N GLU A 121 -9.30 -4.12 9.32
CA GLU A 121 -8.99 -2.68 9.36
C GLU A 121 -7.93 -2.31 8.31
N VAL A 122 -6.89 -3.14 8.17
CA VAL A 122 -5.87 -2.99 7.14
C VAL A 122 -6.49 -3.05 5.74
N LEU A 123 -7.37 -4.03 5.49
CA LEU A 123 -8.05 -4.13 4.19
C LEU A 123 -8.93 -2.91 3.91
N ALA A 124 -9.68 -2.43 4.90
CA ALA A 124 -10.51 -1.24 4.74
C ALA A 124 -9.68 0.02 4.48
N ALA A 125 -8.54 0.18 5.17
CA ALA A 125 -7.62 1.29 4.95
C ALA A 125 -6.99 1.25 3.56
N ASN A 126 -6.57 0.07 3.09
CA ASN A 126 -6.00 -0.12 1.75
C ASN A 126 -7.03 0.17 0.66
N GLU A 127 -8.26 -0.30 0.82
CA GLU A 127 -9.35 0.00 -0.11
C GLU A 127 -9.67 1.50 -0.17
N LYS A 128 -9.69 2.16 0.98
CA LYS A 128 -9.83 3.62 1.05
C LYS A 128 -8.68 4.32 0.34
N ALA A 129 -7.43 3.94 0.61
CA ALA A 129 -6.25 4.51 -0.04
C ALA A 129 -6.26 4.31 -1.55
N ARG A 130 -6.68 3.12 -2.03
CA ARG A 130 -6.85 2.81 -3.46
C ARG A 130 -7.87 3.74 -4.11
N LYS A 131 -9.07 3.89 -3.51
CA LYS A 131 -10.12 4.81 -4.02
C LYS A 131 -9.63 6.25 -4.08
N HIS A 132 -8.89 6.71 -3.07
CA HIS A 132 -8.30 8.04 -3.07
C HIS A 132 -7.24 8.20 -4.18
N ALA A 133 -6.41 7.17 -4.42
CA ALA A 133 -5.43 7.20 -5.49
C ALA A 133 -6.09 7.26 -6.87
N GLU A 134 -7.13 6.45 -7.10
CA GLU A 134 -7.92 6.46 -8.33
C GLU A 134 -8.61 7.82 -8.56
N ALA A 135 -9.21 8.39 -7.52
CA ALA A 135 -9.85 9.72 -7.61
C ALA A 135 -8.82 10.81 -7.95
N ARG A 136 -7.61 10.76 -7.33
CA ARG A 136 -6.52 11.69 -7.66
C ARG A 136 -6.06 11.55 -9.10
N ALA A 137 -5.90 10.32 -9.59
CA ALA A 137 -5.52 10.07 -10.98
C ALA A 137 -6.57 10.60 -11.94
N ALA A 138 -7.85 10.30 -11.71
CA ALA A 138 -8.95 10.79 -12.53
C ALA A 138 -9.03 12.34 -12.58
N LEU A 139 -8.79 13.00 -11.43
CA LEU A 139 -8.73 14.47 -11.39
C LEU A 139 -7.54 15.01 -12.16
N ALA A 140 -6.37 14.37 -12.07
CA ALA A 140 -5.19 14.79 -12.85
C ALA A 140 -5.44 14.66 -14.36
N ASP A 141 -6.05 13.54 -14.80
CA ASP A 141 -6.42 13.32 -16.20
C ASP A 141 -7.44 14.37 -16.67
N HIS A 142 -8.43 14.69 -15.84
CA HIS A 142 -9.38 15.75 -16.14
C HIS A 142 -8.68 17.11 -16.31
N LEU A 143 -7.77 17.47 -15.41
CA LEU A 143 -7.01 18.72 -15.51
C LEU A 143 -6.20 18.80 -16.82
N VAL A 144 -5.55 17.71 -17.22
CA VAL A 144 -4.87 17.64 -18.52
C VAL A 144 -5.83 17.82 -19.68
N SER A 145 -7.03 17.28 -19.59
CA SER A 145 -8.03 17.39 -20.68
C SER A 145 -8.58 18.81 -20.84
N VAL A 146 -8.65 19.59 -19.76
CA VAL A 146 -9.21 20.97 -19.78
C VAL A 146 -8.16 22.05 -19.98
N VAL A 147 -6.88 21.75 -19.78
CA VAL A 147 -5.77 22.69 -19.98
C VAL A 147 -4.89 22.26 -21.15
N PRO A 148 -5.08 22.80 -22.37
CA PRO A 148 -4.31 22.41 -23.55
C PRO A 148 -2.80 22.55 -23.33
N GLY A 149 -2.07 21.45 -23.54
CA GLY A 149 -0.59 21.42 -23.35
C GLY A 149 -0.14 21.19 -21.92
N ALA A 150 -1.06 20.89 -20.99
CA ALA A 150 -0.70 20.40 -19.67
C ALA A 150 -0.31 18.91 -19.71
N GLU A 151 0.60 18.53 -18.83
CA GLU A 151 1.11 17.16 -18.69
C GLU A 151 1.18 16.73 -17.24
N VAL A 152 1.00 15.43 -16.97
CA VAL A 152 1.26 14.87 -15.65
C VAL A 152 2.76 14.67 -15.50
N THR A 153 3.38 15.43 -14.61
CA THR A 153 4.84 15.39 -14.36
C THR A 153 5.23 14.49 -13.19
N ARG A 154 4.28 14.18 -12.31
CA ARG A 154 4.44 13.26 -11.19
C ARG A 154 3.12 12.51 -10.98
N SER A 155 3.18 11.17 -10.94
CA SER A 155 1.99 10.33 -10.77
C SER A 155 1.73 9.92 -9.32
N GLU A 156 2.79 9.74 -8.51
CA GLU A 156 2.67 9.26 -7.13
C GLU A 156 3.60 10.00 -6.15
N PRO A 157 3.24 10.07 -4.87
CA PRO A 157 1.96 9.70 -4.26
C PRO A 157 0.83 10.71 -4.55
N SER A 158 1.17 11.89 -5.05
CA SER A 158 0.24 12.97 -5.38
C SER A 158 0.50 13.44 -6.79
N PRO A 159 -0.39 13.14 -7.75
CA PRO A 159 -0.25 13.58 -9.12
C PRO A 159 -0.01 15.08 -9.21
N THR A 160 0.93 15.48 -10.04
CA THR A 160 1.20 16.89 -10.33
C THR A 160 0.98 17.12 -11.82
N VAL A 161 0.04 17.98 -12.14
CA VAL A 161 -0.22 18.45 -13.49
C VAL A 161 0.53 19.75 -13.69
N GLU A 162 1.27 19.84 -14.77
CA GLU A 162 2.07 21.01 -15.10
C GLU A 162 1.72 21.52 -16.50
N TYR A 163 1.55 22.82 -16.60
CA TYR A 163 1.50 23.55 -17.87
C TYR A 163 2.68 24.52 -17.95
N ARG A 164 3.38 24.51 -19.07
CA ARG A 164 4.45 25.47 -19.41
C ARG A 164 4.16 26.11 -20.76
N LYS A 165 4.08 27.42 -20.77
CA LYS A 165 3.98 28.15 -22.04
C LYS A 165 5.33 28.14 -22.77
N ARG A 166 5.34 27.63 -24.00
CA ARG A 166 6.57 27.54 -24.79
C ARG A 166 7.21 28.92 -24.97
N GLY A 167 8.54 29.01 -24.76
CA GLY A 167 9.31 30.23 -24.96
C GLY A 167 9.19 31.27 -23.85
N THR A 168 8.51 30.94 -22.75
CA THR A 168 8.36 31.81 -21.57
C THR A 168 8.75 31.08 -20.29
N ILE A 169 8.85 31.84 -19.19
CA ILE A 169 9.05 31.29 -17.85
C ILE A 169 7.71 31.01 -17.13
N GLU A 170 6.59 31.25 -17.80
CA GLU A 170 5.26 31.03 -17.26
C GLU A 170 5.00 29.55 -16.99
N ARG A 171 4.58 29.26 -15.77
CA ARG A 171 4.34 27.90 -15.31
C ARG A 171 3.13 27.85 -14.37
N VAL A 172 2.26 26.91 -14.60
CA VAL A 172 1.15 26.58 -13.69
C VAL A 172 1.34 25.13 -13.26
N THR A 173 1.29 24.88 -11.95
CA THR A 173 1.33 23.53 -11.40
C THR A 173 0.13 23.30 -10.53
N ALA A 174 -0.53 22.15 -10.69
CA ALA A 174 -1.60 21.69 -9.81
C ALA A 174 -1.18 20.37 -9.17
N GLN A 175 -0.97 20.38 -7.85
CA GLN A 175 -0.72 19.16 -7.08
C GLN A 175 -2.04 18.66 -6.49
N VAL A 176 -2.41 17.45 -6.85
CA VAL A 176 -3.64 16.80 -6.41
C VAL A 176 -3.35 16.01 -5.13
N LEU A 177 -3.79 16.52 -3.97
CA LEU A 177 -3.47 15.93 -2.66
C LEU A 177 -4.48 14.87 -2.19
N GLY A 178 -5.71 14.87 -2.72
CA GLY A 178 -6.83 14.06 -2.22
C GLY A 178 -7.68 14.82 -1.20
N ASP A 179 -8.76 14.18 -0.74
CA ASP A 179 -9.73 14.72 0.21
C ASP A 179 -10.33 16.10 -0.20
N GLY A 180 -10.37 16.35 -1.52
CA GLY A 180 -10.84 17.64 -2.06
C GLY A 180 -9.84 18.79 -1.94
N LEU A 181 -8.67 18.56 -1.33
CA LEU A 181 -7.61 19.56 -1.22
C LEU A 181 -6.67 19.47 -2.43
N ASN A 182 -6.37 20.62 -3.01
CA ASN A 182 -5.44 20.73 -4.12
C ASN A 182 -4.60 21.99 -3.94
N ILE A 183 -3.31 21.93 -4.33
CA ILE A 183 -2.44 23.10 -4.34
C ILE A 183 -2.25 23.51 -5.79
N VAL A 184 -2.68 24.72 -6.14
CA VAL A 184 -2.41 25.30 -7.46
C VAL A 184 -1.44 26.45 -7.30
N THR A 185 -0.32 26.37 -8.01
CA THR A 185 0.74 27.37 -7.99
C THR A 185 0.88 27.99 -9.36
N PHE A 186 0.77 29.30 -9.42
CA PHE A 186 1.02 30.11 -10.60
C PHE A 186 2.37 30.81 -10.44
N ARG A 187 3.24 30.69 -11.44
CA ARG A 187 4.55 31.35 -11.46
C ARG A 187 4.72 32.12 -12.75
N TYR A 188 5.11 33.38 -12.61
CA TYR A 188 5.42 34.28 -13.74
C TYR A 188 4.26 34.45 -14.73
N VAL A 189 3.02 34.32 -14.26
CA VAL A 189 1.82 34.63 -15.06
C VAL A 189 1.61 36.13 -15.10
N ASP A 190 1.04 36.62 -16.20
CA ASP A 190 0.73 38.05 -16.34
C ASP A 190 -0.47 38.49 -15.47
N ASP A 191 -0.70 39.81 -15.38
CA ASP A 191 -1.75 40.40 -14.54
C ASP A 191 -3.14 40.01 -15.03
N GLU A 192 -3.33 39.84 -16.35
CA GLU A 192 -4.62 39.45 -16.94
C GLU A 192 -4.97 38.01 -16.52
N ALA A 193 -4.04 37.06 -16.66
CA ALA A 193 -4.23 35.69 -16.23
C ALA A 193 -4.45 35.60 -14.72
N THR A 194 -3.69 36.34 -13.92
CA THR A 194 -3.86 36.39 -12.47
C THR A 194 -5.25 36.90 -12.10
N THR A 195 -5.73 37.97 -12.73
CA THR A 195 -7.05 38.53 -12.49
C THR A 195 -8.16 37.57 -12.87
N ALA A 196 -8.03 36.87 -14.04
CA ALA A 196 -9.02 35.92 -14.49
C ALA A 196 -9.15 34.73 -13.52
N VAL A 197 -8.02 34.20 -13.02
CA VAL A 197 -8.00 33.10 -12.03
C VAL A 197 -8.66 33.52 -10.72
N MET A 198 -8.28 34.69 -10.18
CA MET A 198 -8.83 35.19 -8.91
C MET A 198 -10.34 35.47 -9.03
N LYS A 199 -10.79 35.94 -10.18
CA LYS A 199 -12.22 36.12 -10.44
C LYS A 199 -12.96 34.78 -10.47
N ALA A 200 -12.45 33.80 -11.23
CA ALA A 200 -13.04 32.46 -11.30
C ALA A 200 -13.13 31.80 -9.91
N TYR A 201 -12.06 31.90 -9.10
CA TYR A 201 -12.03 31.40 -7.73
C TYR A 201 -13.05 32.12 -6.83
N GLY A 202 -13.15 33.43 -6.93
CA GLY A 202 -14.16 34.24 -6.20
C GLY A 202 -15.60 33.83 -6.56
N ASP A 203 -15.85 33.46 -7.85
CA ASP A 203 -17.18 32.98 -8.28
C ASP A 203 -17.50 31.60 -7.69
N VAL A 204 -16.50 30.72 -7.53
CA VAL A 204 -16.67 29.42 -6.86
C VAL A 204 -17.00 29.62 -5.39
N ILE A 205 -16.22 30.44 -4.67
CA ILE A 205 -16.48 30.76 -3.25
C ILE A 205 -17.89 31.25 -3.04
N ARG A 206 -18.36 32.21 -3.87
CA ARG A 206 -19.73 32.74 -3.75
C ARG A 206 -20.80 31.68 -3.94
N ARG A 207 -20.59 30.68 -4.81
CA ARG A 207 -21.57 29.60 -5.04
C ARG A 207 -21.57 28.56 -3.92
N THR A 208 -20.42 28.36 -3.27
CA THR A 208 -20.25 27.34 -2.23
C THR A 208 -20.37 27.88 -0.82
N ALA A 209 -20.38 29.20 -0.64
CA ALA A 209 -20.61 29.81 0.66
C ALA A 209 -21.99 29.38 1.19
N PRO A 210 -22.09 28.90 2.44
CA PRO A 210 -23.39 28.65 3.05
C PRO A 210 -24.20 29.97 3.07
N ALA A 211 -25.51 29.83 2.84
CA ALA A 211 -26.39 30.98 2.95
C ALA A 211 -26.19 31.66 4.31
N PRO A 212 -26.15 33.02 4.39
CA PRO A 212 -26.01 33.69 5.66
C PRO A 212 -27.10 33.18 6.62
N ASP A 213 -26.67 32.76 7.81
CA ASP A 213 -27.56 32.26 8.85
C ASP A 213 -28.49 33.41 9.26
N ASP A 214 -29.77 33.32 8.91
CA ASP A 214 -30.84 34.32 9.21
C ASP A 214 -31.18 34.40 10.72
N ARG A 215 -30.23 33.94 11.58
CA ARG A 215 -30.41 33.92 13.05
C ARG A 215 -30.18 35.26 13.74
N SER A 216 -29.96 36.38 13.04
CA SER A 216 -29.78 37.67 13.67
C SER A 216 -31.08 38.46 13.93
N GLY A 217 -32.25 37.82 13.74
CA GLY A 217 -33.56 38.50 13.79
C GLY A 217 -34.37 38.40 15.09
N ASN A 218 -33.93 37.66 16.14
CA ASN A 218 -34.82 37.49 17.30
C ASN A 218 -34.14 37.69 18.68
N ALA A 219 -33.43 38.79 18.86
CA ALA A 219 -32.91 39.16 20.18
C ALA A 219 -33.23 40.60 20.52
N ARG A 220 -34.52 41.04 20.39
CA ARG A 220 -35.03 42.33 20.91
C ARG A 220 -36.54 42.28 21.06
N GLU A 221 -37.06 41.47 21.92
CA GLU A 221 -38.45 41.63 22.37
C GLU A 221 -38.75 40.97 23.74
N ASP A 222 -37.85 41.09 24.73
CA ASP A 222 -38.18 40.78 26.12
C ASP A 222 -37.49 41.78 27.07
N ALA A 223 -37.81 43.06 26.92
CA ALA A 223 -37.52 44.09 27.92
C ALA A 223 -38.64 45.13 27.96
N ARG A 224 -39.80 44.72 28.53
CA ARG A 224 -40.77 45.63 29.11
C ARG A 224 -41.51 45.02 30.28
#